data_945016f250aa85bcff6d5527d4e8327d
#
_entry.id   945016f250aa85bcff6d5527d4e8327d
#
_cell.length_a   1.000
_cell.length_b   1.000
_cell.length_c   1.000
_cell.angle_alpha   90.00
_cell.angle_beta   90.00
_cell.angle_gamma   90.00
#
_symmetry.space_group_name_H-M   'P 1'
#
loop_
_entity.id
_entity.type
_entity.pdbx_description
1 polymer ?
#
loop_
_entity_poly.entity_id
_entity_poly.type
_entity_poly.pdbx_seq_one_letter_code
_entity_poly.pdbx_strand_id
1 'polypeptide(L)'
;MNLNNKKFVTLENKSGLSSGETIFHYFQSGTKITGKYEGGSIAEGHIIGKQTQNSEIELLYQCLTVEGELKVGESKGTVSETQSGKLKLKFDWNWLNGDLSGGKSEYIEIE
;
A
#
# COMPACT_ATOMS: atom_id res chain seq x y z
N MET A 1 11.24 -8.56 9.33
CA MET A 1 10.21 -8.21 8.32
C MET A 1 10.85 -8.18 6.94
N ASN A 2 10.20 -8.78 5.96
CA ASN A 2 10.67 -8.74 4.57
C ASN A 2 9.46 -8.74 3.62
N LEU A 3 9.32 -7.68 2.85
CA LEU A 3 8.21 -7.54 1.90
C LEU A 3 8.56 -8.02 0.49
N ASN A 4 9.79 -8.53 0.29
CA ASN A 4 10.22 -8.86 -1.06
C ASN A 4 9.35 -9.93 -1.71
N ASN A 5 8.82 -9.62 -2.89
CA ASN A 5 7.96 -10.49 -3.68
C ASN A 5 6.70 -10.95 -2.93
N LYS A 6 6.14 -10.07 -2.10
CA LYS A 6 4.93 -10.32 -1.33
C LYS A 6 3.75 -9.60 -1.95
N LYS A 7 2.60 -10.26 -2.00
CA LYS A 7 1.36 -9.70 -2.55
C LYS A 7 0.35 -9.50 -1.45
N PHE A 8 -0.39 -8.40 -1.53
CA PHE A 8 -1.39 -8.03 -0.54
C PHE A 8 -2.68 -7.59 -1.20
N VAL A 9 -3.78 -7.79 -0.49
CA VAL A 9 -5.09 -7.23 -0.85
C VAL A 9 -5.60 -6.39 0.31
N THR A 10 -6.50 -5.49 0.00
CA THR A 10 -7.11 -4.60 1.00
C THR A 10 -8.10 -5.37 1.86
N LEU A 11 -7.94 -5.29 3.17
CA LEU A 11 -8.92 -5.77 4.15
C LEU A 11 -9.92 -4.68 4.47
N GLU A 12 -9.42 -3.47 4.76
CA GLU A 12 -10.23 -2.33 5.11
C GLU A 12 -9.58 -1.06 4.58
N ASN A 13 -10.39 -0.21 3.96
CA ASN A 13 -9.91 1.07 3.44
C ASN A 13 -11.04 2.10 3.50
N LYS A 14 -10.93 3.03 4.46
CA LYS A 14 -11.90 4.11 4.61
C LYS A 14 -11.44 5.30 3.78
N SER A 15 -12.31 5.77 2.90
CA SER A 15 -12.08 6.95 2.04
C SER A 15 -10.96 6.79 1.01
N GLY A 16 -10.46 5.58 0.78
CA GLY A 16 -9.41 5.32 -0.19
C GLY A 16 -9.95 4.75 -1.49
N LEU A 17 -9.05 4.58 -2.48
CA LEU A 17 -9.38 4.06 -3.80
C LEU A 17 -9.22 2.54 -3.91
N SER A 18 -8.37 1.94 -3.08
CA SER A 18 -8.14 0.50 -3.16
C SER A 18 -9.31 -0.28 -2.57
N SER A 19 -9.52 -1.46 -3.09
CA SER A 19 -10.57 -2.38 -2.66
C SER A 19 -10.00 -3.79 -2.59
N GLY A 20 -10.84 -4.77 -2.23
CA GLY A 20 -10.43 -6.17 -2.27
C GLY A 20 -10.04 -6.67 -3.65
N GLU A 21 -10.37 -5.91 -4.71
CA GLU A 21 -9.98 -6.23 -6.08
C GLU A 21 -8.60 -5.67 -6.44
N THR A 22 -8.04 -4.77 -5.63
CA THR A 22 -6.73 -4.17 -5.86
C THR A 22 -5.65 -5.09 -5.30
N ILE A 23 -4.69 -5.47 -6.13
CA ILE A 23 -3.57 -6.32 -5.71
C ILE A 23 -2.31 -5.47 -5.65
N PHE A 24 -1.63 -5.54 -4.51
CA PHE A 24 -0.37 -4.83 -4.27
C PHE A 24 0.76 -5.84 -4.29
N HIS A 25 1.76 -5.61 -5.11
CA HIS A 25 2.93 -6.47 -5.21
C HIS A 25 4.17 -5.68 -4.78
N TYR A 26 4.72 -6.03 -3.61
CA TYR A 26 5.85 -5.35 -3.00
C TYR A 26 7.16 -6.06 -3.26
N PHE A 27 8.23 -5.27 -3.31
CA PHE A 27 9.61 -5.73 -3.40
C PHE A 27 10.44 -4.98 -2.37
N GLN A 28 11.43 -5.64 -1.82
CA GLN A 28 12.31 -5.03 -0.82
C GLN A 28 13.75 -5.45 -1.04
N SER A 29 14.66 -4.46 -0.99
CA SER A 29 16.09 -4.67 -1.05
C SER A 29 16.73 -3.80 0.03
N GLY A 30 17.21 -4.44 1.11
CA GLY A 30 17.65 -3.70 2.28
C GLY A 30 16.49 -2.93 2.90
N THR A 31 16.64 -1.62 3.03
CA THR A 31 15.56 -0.76 3.53
C THR A 31 14.72 -0.16 2.41
N LYS A 32 15.11 -0.35 1.14
CA LYS A 32 14.38 0.20 0.00
C LYS A 32 13.17 -0.68 -0.31
N ILE A 33 12.00 -0.05 -0.39
CA ILE A 33 10.75 -0.72 -0.73
C ILE A 33 10.21 -0.14 -2.03
N THR A 34 9.77 -1.01 -2.93
CA THR A 34 9.11 -0.62 -4.16
C THR A 34 7.87 -1.50 -4.32
N GLY A 35 6.97 -1.09 -5.19
CA GLY A 35 5.78 -1.90 -5.44
C GLY A 35 4.97 -1.39 -6.60
N LYS A 36 4.03 -2.26 -7.01
CA LYS A 36 3.05 -1.96 -8.05
C LYS A 36 1.69 -2.40 -7.53
N TYR A 37 0.65 -1.69 -7.95
CA TYR A 37 -0.70 -2.09 -7.60
C TYR A 37 -1.67 -1.76 -8.71
N GLU A 38 -2.67 -2.62 -8.87
CA GLU A 38 -3.72 -2.47 -9.89
C GLU A 38 -4.94 -3.27 -9.51
N GLY A 39 -6.07 -2.95 -10.11
CA GLY A 39 -7.34 -3.63 -9.90
C GLY A 39 -8.39 -2.71 -9.29
N GLY A 40 -9.66 -3.01 -9.50
CA GLY A 40 -10.75 -2.15 -9.07
C GLY A 40 -10.69 -0.79 -9.73
N SER A 41 -10.64 0.26 -8.94
CA SER A 41 -10.57 1.65 -9.43
C SER A 41 -9.18 2.05 -9.93
N ILE A 42 -8.17 1.20 -9.74
CA ILE A 42 -6.77 1.51 -10.05
C ILE A 42 -6.38 0.84 -11.37
N ALA A 43 -6.08 1.65 -12.39
CA ALA A 43 -5.57 1.13 -13.66
C ALA A 43 -4.09 0.76 -13.54
N GLU A 44 -3.30 1.61 -12.90
CA GLU A 44 -1.88 1.34 -12.66
C GLU A 44 -1.40 2.18 -11.48
N GLY A 45 -0.64 1.58 -10.58
CA GLY A 45 -0.07 2.28 -9.44
C GLY A 45 1.37 1.86 -9.16
N HIS A 46 2.14 2.78 -8.56
CA HIS A 46 3.54 2.56 -8.24
C HIS A 46 3.83 3.09 -6.84
N ILE A 47 4.71 2.37 -6.14
CA ILE A 47 5.10 2.67 -4.78
C ILE A 47 6.61 2.75 -4.69
N ILE A 48 7.11 3.73 -3.95
CA ILE A 48 8.49 3.78 -3.51
C ILE A 48 8.51 4.18 -2.03
N GLY A 49 9.35 3.54 -1.25
CA GLY A 49 9.42 3.84 0.16
C GLY A 49 10.62 3.23 0.84
N LYS A 50 10.58 3.27 2.15
CA LYS A 50 11.69 2.79 2.97
C LYS A 50 11.19 2.19 4.28
N GLN A 51 11.95 1.23 4.79
CA GLN A 51 11.78 0.74 6.15
C GLN A 51 12.49 1.70 7.08
N THR A 52 11.78 2.23 8.06
CA THR A 52 12.31 3.21 9.01
C THR A 52 12.74 2.57 10.32
N GLN A 53 12.04 1.52 10.74
CA GLN A 53 12.35 0.72 11.94
C GLN A 53 11.98 -0.73 11.66
N ASN A 54 12.18 -1.62 12.63
CA ASN A 54 11.99 -3.05 12.45
C ASN A 54 10.62 -3.42 11.84
N SER A 55 9.57 -2.72 12.21
CA SER A 55 8.22 -3.01 11.75
C SER A 55 7.52 -1.78 11.17
N GLU A 56 8.26 -0.72 10.85
CA GLU A 56 7.69 0.53 10.36
C GLU A 56 8.21 0.87 8.98
N ILE A 57 7.30 1.36 8.14
CA ILE A 57 7.61 1.74 6.76
C ILE A 57 6.96 3.08 6.43
N GLU A 58 7.61 3.82 5.54
CA GLU A 58 7.07 5.04 4.94
C GLU A 58 7.04 4.86 3.43
N LEU A 59 5.92 5.21 2.82
CA LEU A 59 5.72 5.03 1.39
C LEU A 59 5.23 6.32 0.73
N LEU A 60 5.68 6.53 -0.50
CA LEU A 60 5.04 7.45 -1.44
C LEU A 60 4.43 6.59 -2.54
N TYR A 61 3.25 6.97 -3.00
CA TYR A 61 2.58 6.21 -4.04
C TYR A 61 1.85 7.13 -5.00
N GLN A 62 1.70 6.67 -6.23
CA GLN A 62 0.98 7.38 -7.28
C GLN A 62 0.23 6.37 -8.12
N CYS A 63 -0.91 6.79 -8.66
CA CYS A 63 -1.70 5.92 -9.52
C CYS A 63 -2.46 6.69 -10.58
N LEU A 64 -2.82 5.94 -11.63
CA LEU A 64 -3.80 6.36 -12.61
C LEU A 64 -5.07 5.55 -12.34
N THR A 65 -6.20 6.24 -12.15
CA THR A 65 -7.47 5.56 -11.95
C THR A 65 -8.07 5.12 -13.28
N VAL A 66 -9.03 4.20 -13.23
CA VAL A 66 -9.74 3.76 -14.45
C VAL A 66 -10.55 4.88 -15.10
N GLU A 67 -10.84 5.94 -14.35
CA GLU A 67 -11.53 7.12 -14.88
C GLU A 67 -10.56 8.17 -15.45
N GLY A 68 -9.25 7.90 -15.41
CA GLY A 68 -8.24 8.78 -15.97
C GLY A 68 -7.71 9.84 -15.04
N GLU A 69 -7.93 9.74 -13.73
CA GLU A 69 -7.39 10.67 -12.76
C GLU A 69 -5.99 10.24 -12.30
N LEU A 70 -5.10 11.21 -12.12
CA LEU A 70 -3.79 10.99 -11.50
C LEU A 70 -3.86 11.37 -10.03
N LYS A 71 -3.44 10.44 -9.18
CA LYS A 71 -3.43 10.64 -7.74
C LYS A 71 -2.07 10.32 -7.15
N VAL A 72 -1.63 11.11 -6.19
CA VAL A 72 -0.37 10.91 -5.49
C VAL A 72 -0.63 11.03 -3.99
N GLY A 73 0.00 10.16 -3.21
CA GLY A 73 -0.21 10.15 -1.76
C GLY A 73 1.01 9.66 -1.00
N GLU A 74 0.90 9.78 0.32
CA GLU A 74 1.91 9.26 1.24
C GLU A 74 1.25 8.45 2.33
N SER A 75 2.01 7.53 2.92
CA SER A 75 1.54 6.72 4.03
C SER A 75 2.67 6.34 4.96
N LYS A 76 2.31 6.16 6.22
CA LYS A 76 3.18 5.59 7.23
C LYS A 76 2.46 4.41 7.83
N GLY A 77 3.17 3.31 8.01
CA GLY A 77 2.51 2.12 8.46
C GLY A 77 3.38 1.18 9.24
N THR A 78 2.73 0.16 9.74
CA THR A 78 3.35 -0.90 10.50
C THR A 78 3.10 -2.23 9.82
N VAL A 79 4.07 -3.13 9.98
CA VAL A 79 4.00 -4.49 9.47
C VAL A 79 3.92 -5.42 10.67
N SER A 80 2.92 -6.29 10.68
CA SER A 80 2.77 -7.29 11.73
C SER A 80 2.55 -8.66 11.08
N GLU A 81 2.59 -9.70 11.90
CA GLU A 81 2.41 -11.06 11.44
C GLU A 81 1.19 -11.65 12.13
N THR A 82 0.34 -12.33 11.36
CA THR A 82 -0.83 -13.02 11.91
C THR A 82 -0.43 -14.34 12.53
N GLN A 83 -1.35 -14.97 13.27
CA GLN A 83 -1.10 -16.31 13.87
C GLN A 83 -0.79 -17.37 12.82
N SER A 84 -1.28 -17.20 11.60
CA SER A 84 -1.02 -18.13 10.50
C SER A 84 0.29 -17.83 9.76
N GLY A 85 1.05 -16.83 10.20
CA GLY A 85 2.33 -16.46 9.57
C GLY A 85 2.22 -15.52 8.39
N LYS A 86 1.04 -14.98 8.11
CA LYS A 86 0.86 -14.00 7.04
C LYS A 86 1.21 -12.60 7.54
N LEU A 87 1.77 -11.78 6.66
CA LEU A 87 2.04 -10.39 6.97
C LEU A 87 0.77 -9.56 6.84
N LYS A 88 0.63 -8.57 7.70
CA LYS A 88 -0.46 -7.62 7.72
C LYS A 88 0.11 -6.21 7.77
N LEU A 89 -0.42 -5.33 6.91
CA LEU A 89 0.00 -3.93 6.85
C LEU A 89 -1.12 -3.05 7.35
N LYS A 90 -0.77 -2.06 8.17
CA LYS A 90 -1.70 -1.02 8.63
C LYS A 90 -1.09 0.33 8.32
N PHE A 91 -1.83 1.17 7.61
CA PHE A 91 -1.35 2.48 7.20
C PHE A 91 -2.26 3.61 7.68
N ASP A 92 -1.62 4.73 8.01
CA ASP A 92 -2.22 6.05 8.00
C ASP A 92 -1.76 6.70 6.69
N TRP A 93 -2.69 7.15 5.86
CA TRP A 93 -2.38 7.68 4.54
C TRP A 93 -3.10 8.99 4.28
N ASN A 94 -2.56 9.79 3.36
CA ASN A 94 -3.24 10.97 2.85
C ASN A 94 -2.82 11.27 1.42
N TRP A 95 -3.78 11.85 0.69
CA TRP A 95 -3.49 12.33 -0.65
C TRP A 95 -2.68 13.62 -0.60
N LEU A 96 -1.77 13.79 -1.56
CA LEU A 96 -0.96 15.00 -1.72
C LEU A 96 -1.50 15.88 -2.83
N ASN A 97 -2.51 15.43 -3.54
CA ASN A 97 -3.22 16.22 -4.55
C ASN A 97 -4.73 15.97 -4.41
N GLY A 98 -5.53 16.67 -5.22
CA GLY A 98 -6.97 16.57 -5.14
C GLY A 98 -7.51 17.22 -3.87
N ASP A 99 -8.38 16.53 -3.16
CA ASP A 99 -9.03 17.06 -1.96
C ASP A 99 -8.16 16.96 -0.70
N LEU A 100 -6.96 16.40 -0.80
CA LEU A 100 -6.01 16.23 0.31
C LEU A 100 -6.58 15.40 1.47
N SER A 101 -7.59 14.59 1.23
CA SER A 101 -8.16 13.72 2.26
C SER A 101 -7.21 12.61 2.65
N GLY A 102 -7.46 12.01 3.79
CA GLY A 102 -6.68 10.90 4.29
C GLY A 102 -7.56 9.90 5.03
N GLY A 103 -6.94 8.84 5.51
CA GLY A 103 -7.64 7.79 6.23
C GLY A 103 -6.72 6.71 6.73
N LYS A 104 -7.32 5.58 7.06
CA LYS A 104 -6.60 4.39 7.53
C LYS A 104 -6.96 3.21 6.65
N SER A 105 -6.00 2.33 6.42
CA SER A 105 -6.23 1.12 5.64
C SER A 105 -5.45 -0.05 6.20
N GLU A 106 -5.95 -1.24 5.96
CA GLU A 106 -5.32 -2.49 6.36
C GLU A 106 -5.26 -3.43 5.16
N TYR A 107 -4.17 -4.17 5.07
CA TYR A 107 -3.90 -5.10 3.98
C TYR A 107 -3.41 -6.42 4.54
N ILE A 108 -3.75 -7.51 3.87
CA ILE A 108 -3.32 -8.86 4.26
C ILE A 108 -2.57 -9.52 3.10
N GLU A 109 -1.52 -10.24 3.44
CA GLU A 109 -0.73 -10.99 2.48
C GLU A 109 -1.58 -12.10 1.82
N ILE A 110 -1.40 -12.27 0.50
CA ILE A 110 -1.99 -13.38 -0.26
C ILE A 110 -0.88 -14.16 -0.97
N GLU A 111 -1.21 -15.35 -1.39
CA GLU A 111 -0.27 -16.19 -2.14
C GLU A 111 -0.24 -15.84 -3.63
#